data_a73c99844ceaa5716eed903bbfe87b1e
#
_entry.id   a73c99844ceaa5716eed903bbfe87b1e
#
_cell.length_a   1.000
_cell.length_b   1.000
_cell.length_c   1.000
_cell.angle_alpha   90.00
_cell.angle_beta   90.00
_cell.angle_gamma   90.00
#
_symmetry.space_group_name_H-M   'P 1'
#
loop_
_entity.id
_entity.type
_entity.pdbx_description
1 polymer ?
#
loop_
_entity_poly.entity_id
_entity_poly.type
_entity_poly.pdbx_seq_one_letter_code
_entity_poly.pdbx_strand_id
1 'polypeptide(L)'
;MRTEYDLMHKTIQGFSQAITTSDGLAGERFCPTFESQEIEFLREIPQGMELRDTLEQRSSSLNYSNYGIEILPRIAEIQKALRRDVADWGVTAQTMPLECYIFAFRPSDISLGIYRVDTESATCVDALPPEDRWEDLGVQKEFARAGAIVAVAANLDQADSWGGTHGYRVSMTRCASLIYDFHLQFVSRGLVGTVFAGFIPAAVREILKSDGASRQQMFATTVGLPADY
;
A
#
# COMPACT_ATOMS: atom_id res chain seq x y z
N MET A 1 37.40 -12.84 -20.17
CA MET A 1 35.98 -13.14 -19.95
C MET A 1 35.58 -12.49 -18.62
N ARG A 2 35.00 -11.28 -18.66
CA ARG A 2 34.47 -10.65 -17.46
C ARG A 2 33.14 -11.33 -17.16
N THR A 3 33.06 -11.97 -16.03
CA THR A 3 31.92 -12.79 -15.65
C THR A 3 30.73 -11.92 -15.25
N GLU A 4 29.52 -12.39 -15.45
CA GLU A 4 28.26 -11.75 -14.99
C GLU A 4 28.30 -11.39 -13.50
N TYR A 5 29.12 -12.06 -12.72
CA TYR A 5 29.41 -11.77 -11.31
C TYR A 5 30.05 -10.39 -11.09
N ASP A 6 30.85 -9.86 -12.05
CA ASP A 6 31.46 -8.52 -11.92
C ASP A 6 30.42 -7.40 -11.95
N LEU A 7 29.36 -7.54 -12.75
CA LEU A 7 28.28 -6.57 -12.82
C LEU A 7 27.45 -6.59 -11.54
N MET A 8 27.12 -7.79 -11.08
CA MET A 8 26.36 -7.97 -9.83
C MET A 8 27.15 -7.47 -8.62
N HIS A 9 28.46 -7.73 -8.58
CA HIS A 9 29.33 -7.24 -7.50
C HIS A 9 29.46 -5.72 -7.49
N LYS A 10 29.57 -5.09 -8.65
CA LYS A 10 29.56 -3.62 -8.79
C LYS A 10 28.22 -3.01 -8.40
N THR A 11 27.12 -3.68 -8.75
CA THR A 11 25.77 -3.25 -8.35
C THR A 11 25.63 -3.32 -6.84
N ILE A 12 26.05 -4.43 -6.20
CA ILE A 12 26.03 -4.58 -4.75
C ILE A 12 26.96 -3.58 -4.06
N GLN A 13 28.14 -3.33 -4.61
CA GLN A 13 29.06 -2.29 -4.11
C GLN A 13 28.47 -0.89 -4.26
N GLY A 14 27.78 -0.60 -5.37
CA GLY A 14 27.06 0.65 -5.57
C GLY A 14 25.97 0.87 -4.52
N PHE A 15 25.28 -0.20 -4.11
CA PHE A 15 24.32 -0.14 -2.98
C PHE A 15 24.99 0.01 -1.61
N SER A 16 26.26 -0.36 -1.48
CA SER A 16 27.01 -0.28 -0.22
C SER A 16 27.78 1.03 -0.06
N GLN A 17 28.10 1.70 -1.16
CA GLN A 17 28.66 3.04 -1.11
C GLN A 17 27.50 3.99 -0.81
N ALA A 18 27.38 4.41 0.45
CA ALA A 18 26.57 5.56 0.80
C ALA A 18 27.09 6.72 -0.07
N ILE A 19 26.27 7.19 -0.99
CA ILE A 19 26.54 8.45 -1.68
C ILE A 19 26.37 9.51 -0.61
N THR A 20 27.45 9.83 0.08
CA THR A 20 27.54 10.99 0.96
C THR A 20 27.61 12.24 0.08
N THR A 21 26.56 12.51 -0.66
CA THR A 21 26.29 13.81 -1.27
C THR A 21 25.06 14.39 -0.60
N SER A 22 25.12 14.50 0.71
CA SER A 22 24.09 15.17 1.50
C SER A 22 24.41 16.67 1.69
N ASP A 23 24.96 17.32 0.68
CA ASP A 23 24.97 18.77 0.69
C ASP A 23 23.75 19.28 -0.08
N GLY A 24 22.73 19.60 0.66
CA GLY A 24 21.85 20.70 0.33
C GLY A 24 20.56 20.41 -0.40
N LEU A 25 19.97 19.23 -0.34
CA LEU A 25 18.57 19.03 -0.71
C LEU A 25 17.72 18.61 0.49
N ALA A 26 17.83 19.35 1.58
CA ALA A 26 16.77 19.42 2.55
C ALA A 26 15.64 20.29 1.96
N GLY A 27 15.03 19.81 0.87
CA GLY A 27 13.77 20.34 0.40
C GLY A 27 12.75 20.20 1.52
N GLU A 28 11.89 21.18 1.68
CA GLU A 28 10.77 21.09 2.61
C GLU A 28 10.10 19.74 2.44
N ARG A 29 9.96 19.00 3.55
CA ARG A 29 9.33 17.68 3.54
C ARG A 29 7.93 17.85 2.95
N PHE A 30 7.71 17.33 1.76
CA PHE A 30 6.40 17.36 1.14
C PHE A 30 5.44 16.53 1.98
N CYS A 31 4.60 17.20 2.75
CA CYS A 31 3.56 16.59 3.53
C CYS A 31 2.22 17.14 3.00
N PRO A 32 1.50 16.40 2.13
CA PRO A 32 0.25 16.89 1.59
C PRO A 32 -0.76 17.06 2.71
N THR A 33 -1.39 18.22 2.75
CA THR A 33 -2.57 18.47 3.59
C THR A 33 -3.82 18.09 2.79
N PHE A 34 -4.65 17.23 3.37
CA PHE A 34 -5.96 16.89 2.82
C PHE A 34 -7.03 17.60 3.66
N GLU A 35 -8.01 18.20 3.00
CA GLU A 35 -9.28 18.52 3.66
C GLU A 35 -9.98 17.20 3.92
N SER A 36 -10.13 16.81 5.18
CA SER A 36 -10.42 15.43 5.52
C SER A 36 -11.62 15.32 6.45
N GLN A 37 -12.46 14.33 6.19
CA GLN A 37 -13.52 13.92 7.09
C GLN A 37 -13.11 12.60 7.77
N GLU A 38 -12.97 12.64 9.09
CA GLU A 38 -12.69 11.44 9.89
C GLU A 38 -13.90 10.50 9.87
N ILE A 39 -13.66 9.20 9.80
CA ILE A 39 -14.68 8.17 9.75
C ILE A 39 -14.70 7.44 11.09
N GLU A 40 -15.88 7.34 11.68
CA GLU A 40 -16.11 6.39 12.77
C GLU A 40 -16.11 4.96 12.21
N PHE A 41 -15.31 4.07 12.80
CA PHE A 41 -15.19 2.70 12.34
C PHE A 41 -15.32 1.68 13.48
N LEU A 42 -15.68 0.46 13.10
CA LEU A 42 -15.80 -0.65 14.02
C LEU A 42 -14.43 -1.09 14.54
N ARG A 43 -14.30 -1.28 15.85
CA ARG A 43 -13.06 -1.78 16.47
C ARG A 43 -12.95 -3.30 16.45
N GLU A 44 -14.06 -4.01 16.21
CA GLU A 44 -14.08 -5.47 16.17
C GLU A 44 -13.80 -5.99 14.77
N ILE A 45 -12.78 -6.84 14.68
CA ILE A 45 -12.42 -7.53 13.45
C ILE A 45 -13.11 -8.91 13.49
N PRO A 46 -13.93 -9.26 12.49
CA PRO A 46 -14.54 -10.59 12.42
C PRO A 46 -13.50 -11.70 12.46
N GLN A 47 -13.83 -12.86 13.00
CA GLN A 47 -12.94 -14.02 12.99
C GLN A 47 -12.74 -14.52 11.55
N GLY A 48 -11.50 -14.78 11.16
CA GLY A 48 -11.13 -15.34 9.86
C GLY A 48 -10.78 -16.82 9.94
N MET A 49 -10.39 -17.38 8.80
CA MET A 49 -9.84 -18.72 8.70
C MET A 49 -8.50 -18.82 9.46
N GLU A 50 -8.16 -20.03 9.87
CA GLU A 50 -6.84 -20.33 10.40
C GLU A 50 -5.74 -20.03 9.36
N LEU A 51 -4.53 -19.67 9.84
CA LEU A 51 -3.42 -19.29 8.96
C LEU A 51 -3.08 -20.38 7.93
N ARG A 52 -3.09 -21.64 8.34
CA ARG A 52 -2.81 -22.76 7.45
C ARG A 52 -3.81 -22.81 6.28
N ASP A 53 -5.09 -22.74 6.58
CA ASP A 53 -6.16 -22.81 5.58
C ASP A 53 -6.11 -21.59 4.67
N THR A 54 -5.80 -20.42 5.24
CA THR A 54 -5.59 -19.19 4.48
C THR A 54 -4.46 -19.33 3.46
N LEU A 55 -3.31 -19.89 3.88
CA LEU A 55 -2.16 -20.09 3.00
C LEU A 55 -2.45 -21.13 1.89
N GLU A 56 -3.20 -22.18 2.20
CA GLU A 56 -3.60 -23.20 1.22
C GLU A 56 -4.61 -22.65 0.20
N GLN A 57 -5.51 -21.76 0.62
CA GLN A 57 -6.51 -21.12 -0.26
C GLN A 57 -5.99 -19.88 -0.99
N ARG A 58 -4.89 -19.30 -0.53
CA ARG A 58 -4.34 -18.08 -1.12
C ARG A 58 -3.96 -18.30 -2.58
N SER A 59 -4.61 -17.58 -3.45
CA SER A 59 -4.30 -17.50 -4.89
C SER A 59 -4.45 -16.06 -5.36
N SER A 60 -3.75 -15.69 -6.43
CA SER A 60 -4.01 -14.42 -7.11
C SER A 60 -5.27 -14.55 -7.95
N SER A 61 -6.18 -13.59 -7.81
CA SER A 61 -7.42 -13.53 -8.58
C SER A 61 -7.60 -12.14 -9.18
N LEU A 62 -8.07 -12.11 -10.43
CA LEU A 62 -8.51 -10.91 -11.15
C LEU A 62 -10.00 -10.97 -11.48
N ASN A 63 -10.68 -12.02 -11.00
CA ASN A 63 -12.10 -12.24 -11.20
C ASN A 63 -12.86 -11.84 -9.95
N TYR A 64 -13.62 -10.77 -10.04
CA TYR A 64 -14.38 -10.19 -8.93
C TYR A 64 -15.86 -10.20 -9.26
N SER A 65 -16.66 -10.38 -8.21
CA SER A 65 -18.09 -10.10 -8.25
C SER A 65 -18.34 -8.59 -8.43
N ASN A 66 -19.45 -8.24 -9.03
CA ASN A 66 -19.90 -6.84 -9.11
C ASN A 66 -20.51 -6.30 -7.81
N TYR A 67 -20.67 -7.14 -6.78
CA TYR A 67 -21.20 -6.71 -5.49
C TYR A 67 -20.15 -5.93 -4.70
N GLY A 68 -20.66 -4.99 -3.88
CA GLY A 68 -19.81 -4.20 -2.98
C GLY A 68 -19.24 -5.02 -1.83
N ILE A 69 -18.12 -4.54 -1.28
CA ILE A 69 -17.51 -5.11 -0.07
C ILE A 69 -17.61 -4.12 1.09
N GLU A 70 -17.63 -4.65 2.31
CA GLU A 70 -17.51 -3.83 3.51
C GLU A 70 -16.09 -3.32 3.66
N ILE A 71 -15.90 -2.01 3.75
CA ILE A 71 -14.60 -1.35 3.89
C ILE A 71 -14.24 -1.08 5.36
N LEU A 72 -15.21 -0.83 6.22
CA LEU A 72 -14.95 -0.58 7.65
C LEU A 72 -14.18 -1.72 8.33
N PRO A 73 -14.52 -3.00 8.15
CA PRO A 73 -13.69 -4.10 8.67
C PRO A 73 -12.29 -4.15 8.06
N ARG A 74 -12.14 -3.77 6.80
CA ARG A 74 -10.82 -3.71 6.13
C ARG A 74 -9.94 -2.61 6.72
N ILE A 75 -10.52 -1.46 7.04
CA ILE A 75 -9.82 -0.39 7.77
C ILE A 75 -9.30 -0.92 9.10
N ALA A 76 -10.11 -1.61 9.88
CA ALA A 76 -9.71 -2.17 11.17
C ALA A 76 -8.56 -3.20 11.04
N GLU A 77 -8.61 -4.05 10.02
CA GLU A 77 -7.55 -5.03 9.70
C GLU A 77 -6.23 -4.33 9.33
N ILE A 78 -6.29 -3.30 8.48
CA ILE A 78 -5.14 -2.48 8.08
C ILE A 78 -4.53 -1.79 9.30
N GLN A 79 -5.34 -1.19 10.14
CA GLN A 79 -4.88 -0.54 11.37
C GLN A 79 -4.18 -1.50 12.32
N LYS A 80 -4.72 -2.71 12.47
CA LYS A 80 -4.08 -3.77 13.28
C LYS A 80 -2.71 -4.13 12.73
N ALA A 81 -2.57 -4.27 11.42
CA ALA A 81 -1.29 -4.58 10.78
C ALA A 81 -0.31 -3.40 10.86
N LEU A 82 -0.77 -2.15 10.70
CA LEU A 82 0.06 -0.96 10.89
C LEU A 82 0.59 -0.86 12.33
N ARG A 83 -0.25 -1.11 13.35
CA ARG A 83 0.20 -1.15 14.74
C ARG A 83 1.25 -2.24 14.98
N ARG A 84 1.11 -3.39 14.32
CA ARG A 84 2.12 -4.46 14.38
C ARG A 84 3.43 -4.03 13.72
N ASP A 85 3.40 -3.41 12.54
CA ASP A 85 4.59 -2.87 11.90
C ASP A 85 5.32 -1.86 12.81
N VAL A 86 4.57 -0.95 13.45
CA VAL A 86 5.16 -0.01 14.42
C VAL A 86 5.78 -0.72 15.62
N ALA A 87 5.16 -1.77 16.15
CA ALA A 87 5.69 -2.56 17.25
C ALA A 87 6.95 -3.34 16.86
N ASP A 88 6.97 -3.95 15.69
CA ASP A 88 8.06 -4.79 15.21
C ASP A 88 9.30 -3.96 14.81
N TRP A 89 9.09 -2.79 14.21
CA TRP A 89 10.16 -1.93 13.70
C TRP A 89 10.54 -0.76 14.63
N GLY A 90 9.75 -0.49 15.67
CA GLY A 90 10.06 0.47 16.74
C GLY A 90 10.46 1.85 16.21
N VAL A 91 11.67 2.31 16.57
CA VAL A 91 12.21 3.62 16.18
C VAL A 91 12.29 3.76 14.66
N THR A 92 12.58 2.70 13.92
CA THR A 92 12.62 2.73 12.45
C THR A 92 11.26 3.08 11.85
N ALA A 93 10.18 2.50 12.38
CA ALA A 93 8.83 2.83 11.93
C ALA A 93 8.42 4.27 12.27
N GLN A 94 8.86 4.79 13.42
CA GLN A 94 8.61 6.19 13.79
C GLN A 94 9.37 7.17 12.90
N THR A 95 10.60 6.84 12.51
CA THR A 95 11.43 7.69 11.65
C THR A 95 11.01 7.64 10.18
N MET A 96 10.56 6.47 9.73
CA MET A 96 10.10 6.24 8.36
C MET A 96 8.67 5.67 8.38
N PRO A 97 7.65 6.47 8.73
CA PRO A 97 6.27 6.00 8.76
C PRO A 97 5.81 5.59 7.36
N LEU A 98 5.05 4.50 7.29
CA LEU A 98 4.38 4.08 6.06
C LEU A 98 2.99 4.71 5.99
N GLU A 99 2.52 4.94 4.78
CA GLU A 99 1.20 5.50 4.51
C GLU A 99 0.34 4.46 3.79
N CYS A 100 -0.87 4.25 4.28
CA CYS A 100 -1.83 3.34 3.66
C CYS A 100 -3.00 4.10 3.08
N TYR A 101 -3.43 3.68 1.89
CA TYR A 101 -4.56 4.24 1.17
C TYR A 101 -5.49 3.14 0.70
N ILE A 102 -6.80 3.39 0.78
CA ILE A 102 -7.84 2.54 0.22
C ILE A 102 -8.53 3.31 -0.90
N PHE A 103 -8.51 2.79 -2.10
CA PHE A 103 -9.32 3.25 -3.23
C PHE A 103 -10.59 2.38 -3.24
N ALA A 104 -11.68 2.90 -2.69
CA ALA A 104 -12.93 2.17 -2.50
C ALA A 104 -13.82 2.32 -3.73
N PHE A 105 -13.73 1.38 -4.68
CA PHE A 105 -14.49 1.39 -5.93
C PHE A 105 -15.93 0.90 -5.74
N ARG A 106 -16.15 -0.13 -4.93
CA ARG A 106 -17.47 -0.72 -4.67
C ARG A 106 -17.65 -0.97 -3.17
N PRO A 107 -17.69 0.10 -2.35
CA PRO A 107 -17.98 -0.05 -0.92
C PRO A 107 -19.47 -0.33 -0.71
N SER A 108 -19.80 -1.13 0.32
CA SER A 108 -21.19 -1.37 0.73
C SER A 108 -21.59 -0.62 2.02
N ASP A 109 -20.60 -0.12 2.77
CA ASP A 109 -20.77 0.43 4.11
C ASP A 109 -20.24 1.86 4.28
N ILE A 110 -19.54 2.39 3.29
CA ILE A 110 -19.04 3.78 3.25
C ILE A 110 -19.26 4.39 1.86
N SER A 111 -18.95 5.66 1.68
CA SER A 111 -19.02 6.31 0.36
C SER A 111 -17.88 5.89 -0.55
N LEU A 112 -18.08 6.01 -1.86
CA LEU A 112 -17.01 5.94 -2.86
C LEU A 112 -15.96 7.01 -2.55
N GLY A 113 -14.67 6.64 -2.60
CA GLY A 113 -13.63 7.61 -2.32
C GLY A 113 -12.26 6.99 -2.08
N ILE A 114 -11.32 7.86 -1.74
CA ILE A 114 -9.96 7.50 -1.38
C ILE A 114 -9.76 7.81 0.09
N TYR A 115 -9.38 6.79 0.84
CA TYR A 115 -9.25 6.86 2.29
C TYR A 115 -7.79 6.66 2.67
N ARG A 116 -7.24 7.58 3.45
CA ARG A 116 -5.97 7.38 4.15
C ARG A 116 -6.26 6.68 5.47
N VAL A 117 -5.49 5.65 5.77
CA VAL A 117 -5.63 4.86 7.00
C VAL A 117 -4.34 4.96 7.79
N ASP A 118 -4.44 5.48 9.00
CA ASP A 118 -3.39 5.53 10.00
C ASP A 118 -3.68 4.48 11.11
N THR A 119 -2.77 4.32 12.06
CA THR A 119 -2.92 3.35 13.17
C THR A 119 -4.20 3.54 13.99
N GLU A 120 -4.72 4.76 14.09
CA GLU A 120 -5.85 5.13 14.97
C GLU A 120 -7.01 5.78 14.22
N SER A 121 -6.79 6.26 12.99
CA SER A 121 -7.80 6.99 12.23
C SER A 121 -7.92 6.52 10.79
N ALA A 122 -9.04 6.80 10.18
CA ALA A 122 -9.24 6.70 8.75
C ALA A 122 -9.96 7.95 8.25
N THR A 123 -9.51 8.48 7.14
CA THR A 123 -9.93 9.80 6.66
C THR A 123 -10.18 9.75 5.16
N CYS A 124 -11.34 10.21 4.71
CA CYS A 124 -11.56 10.42 3.27
C CYS A 124 -10.72 11.61 2.82
N VAL A 125 -9.78 11.36 1.93
CA VAL A 125 -8.81 12.38 1.49
C VAL A 125 -9.11 12.93 0.11
N ASP A 126 -9.83 12.15 -0.73
CA ASP A 126 -10.26 12.61 -2.05
C ASP A 126 -11.41 11.75 -2.59
N ALA A 127 -12.07 12.25 -3.62
CA ALA A 127 -13.00 11.47 -4.41
C ALA A 127 -12.24 10.58 -5.40
N LEU A 128 -12.83 9.45 -5.77
CA LEU A 128 -12.34 8.69 -6.91
C LEU A 128 -12.54 9.50 -8.21
N PRO A 129 -11.64 9.34 -9.20
CA PRO A 129 -11.91 9.86 -10.53
C PRO A 129 -13.21 9.26 -11.09
N PRO A 130 -13.80 9.84 -12.17
CA PRO A 130 -14.96 9.24 -12.84
C PRO A 130 -14.73 7.77 -13.19
N GLU A 131 -15.78 6.95 -13.14
CA GLU A 131 -15.70 5.49 -13.26
C GLU A 131 -15.02 5.02 -14.56
N ASP A 132 -15.22 5.75 -15.64
CA ASP A 132 -14.60 5.50 -16.94
C ASP A 132 -13.06 5.68 -16.93
N ARG A 133 -12.51 6.29 -15.87
CA ARG A 133 -11.07 6.50 -15.65
C ARG A 133 -10.45 5.58 -14.60
N TRP A 134 -11.22 4.72 -13.97
CA TRP A 134 -10.64 3.81 -12.96
C TRP A 134 -9.61 2.85 -13.54
N GLU A 135 -9.80 2.43 -14.78
CA GLU A 135 -8.83 1.58 -15.48
C GLU A 135 -7.47 2.26 -15.72
N ASP A 136 -7.42 3.60 -15.65
CA ASP A 136 -6.18 4.37 -15.80
C ASP A 136 -5.29 4.32 -14.55
N LEU A 137 -5.81 3.86 -13.41
CA LEU A 137 -5.06 3.79 -12.14
C LEU A 137 -4.06 2.64 -12.10
N GLY A 138 -4.27 1.58 -12.85
CA GLY A 138 -3.45 0.38 -12.82
C GLY A 138 -2.91 -0.04 -14.19
N VAL A 139 -1.81 -0.77 -14.18
CA VAL A 139 -1.26 -1.38 -15.40
C VAL A 139 -2.21 -2.43 -15.98
N GLN A 140 -2.96 -3.11 -15.12
CA GLN A 140 -3.98 -4.08 -15.52
C GLN A 140 -5.36 -3.49 -15.25
N LYS A 141 -6.18 -3.40 -16.29
CA LYS A 141 -7.53 -2.83 -16.22
C LYS A 141 -8.46 -3.60 -15.28
N GLU A 142 -8.21 -4.89 -15.13
CA GLU A 142 -8.95 -5.77 -14.25
C GLU A 142 -8.90 -5.33 -12.79
N PHE A 143 -7.84 -4.61 -12.37
CA PHE A 143 -7.72 -4.10 -10.99
C PHE A 143 -8.88 -3.16 -10.61
N ALA A 144 -9.38 -2.38 -11.57
CA ALA A 144 -10.52 -1.49 -11.36
C ALA A 144 -11.87 -2.20 -11.15
N ARG A 145 -11.91 -3.52 -11.43
CA ARG A 145 -13.11 -4.36 -11.18
C ARG A 145 -13.19 -4.87 -9.75
N ALA A 146 -12.13 -4.77 -8.98
CA ALA A 146 -12.12 -5.11 -7.57
C ALA A 146 -13.09 -4.23 -6.75
N GLY A 147 -13.45 -4.67 -5.56
CA GLY A 147 -14.21 -3.86 -4.61
C GLY A 147 -13.39 -2.66 -4.11
N ALA A 148 -12.09 -2.89 -3.87
CA ALA A 148 -11.14 -1.84 -3.51
C ALA A 148 -9.70 -2.22 -3.91
N ILE A 149 -8.82 -1.21 -3.93
CA ILE A 149 -7.37 -1.37 -3.94
C ILE A 149 -6.81 -0.78 -2.64
N VAL A 150 -5.97 -1.53 -1.96
CA VAL A 150 -5.20 -1.05 -0.81
C VAL A 150 -3.76 -0.84 -1.24
N ALA A 151 -3.23 0.35 -1.01
CA ALA A 151 -1.88 0.74 -1.41
C ALA A 151 -1.05 1.18 -0.21
N VAL A 152 0.24 0.86 -0.24
CA VAL A 152 1.21 1.34 0.75
C VAL A 152 2.24 2.22 0.06
N ALA A 153 2.49 3.39 0.64
CA ALA A 153 3.48 4.34 0.19
C ALA A 153 4.55 4.58 1.26
N ALA A 154 5.75 4.92 0.82
CA ALA A 154 6.86 5.31 1.67
C ALA A 154 7.40 6.68 1.29
N ASN A 155 7.91 7.42 2.27
CA ASN A 155 8.66 8.64 2.04
C ASN A 155 10.14 8.28 1.81
N LEU A 156 10.61 8.46 0.59
CA LEU A 156 11.95 8.07 0.19
C LEU A 156 13.03 9.03 0.69
N ASP A 157 12.69 10.31 0.89
CA ASP A 157 13.62 11.27 1.50
C ASP A 157 13.91 10.92 2.96
N GLN A 158 12.88 10.48 3.70
CA GLN A 158 13.07 9.98 5.07
C GLN A 158 13.91 8.70 5.07
N ALA A 159 13.64 7.79 4.13
CA ALA A 159 14.39 6.55 3.99
C ALA A 159 15.87 6.82 3.65
N ASP A 160 16.13 7.74 2.72
CA ASP A 160 17.49 8.14 2.35
C ASP A 160 18.21 8.84 3.52
N SER A 161 17.56 9.77 4.19
CA SER A 161 18.10 10.45 5.37
C SER A 161 18.39 9.51 6.53
N TRP A 162 17.60 8.43 6.68
CA TRP A 162 17.79 7.44 7.74
C TRP A 162 18.96 6.49 7.45
N GLY A 163 19.20 6.10 6.21
CA GLY A 163 20.22 5.09 5.90
C GLY A 163 20.55 4.93 4.42
N GLY A 164 20.33 5.95 3.60
CA GLY A 164 20.62 5.91 2.16
C GLY A 164 19.92 4.74 1.48
N THR A 165 20.63 4.00 0.64
CA THR A 165 20.10 2.80 -0.04
C THR A 165 19.63 1.71 0.91
N HIS A 166 20.16 1.64 2.15
CA HIS A 166 19.67 0.72 3.17
C HIS A 166 18.28 1.12 3.63
N GLY A 167 18.03 2.41 3.84
CA GLY A 167 16.71 2.94 4.19
C GLY A 167 15.66 2.60 3.13
N TYR A 168 16.01 2.77 1.84
CA TYR A 168 15.14 2.35 0.74
C TYR A 168 14.78 0.85 0.81
N ARG A 169 15.77 -0.03 1.01
CA ARG A 169 15.54 -1.48 1.12
C ARG A 169 14.65 -1.83 2.31
N VAL A 170 14.87 -1.18 3.45
CA VAL A 170 14.04 -1.36 4.65
C VAL A 170 12.60 -0.94 4.37
N SER A 171 12.40 0.23 3.73
CA SER A 171 11.06 0.70 3.36
C SER A 171 10.36 -0.27 2.40
N MET A 172 11.08 -0.78 1.38
CA MET A 172 10.53 -1.81 0.47
C MET A 172 10.12 -3.07 1.22
N THR A 173 10.97 -3.56 2.12
CA THR A 173 10.68 -4.79 2.89
C THR A 173 9.45 -4.61 3.76
N ARG A 174 9.34 -3.48 4.46
CA ARG A 174 8.18 -3.17 5.30
C ARG A 174 6.90 -3.04 4.48
N CYS A 175 6.94 -2.30 3.36
CA CYS A 175 5.80 -2.18 2.46
C CYS A 175 5.34 -3.53 1.92
N ALA A 176 6.28 -4.39 1.50
CA ALA A 176 5.96 -5.73 0.99
C ALA A 176 5.34 -6.62 2.07
N SER A 177 5.92 -6.62 3.28
CA SER A 177 5.39 -7.39 4.42
C SER A 177 3.97 -6.94 4.77
N LEU A 178 3.75 -5.62 4.83
CA LEU A 178 2.47 -5.04 5.20
C LEU A 178 1.38 -5.36 4.17
N ILE A 179 1.67 -5.20 2.87
CA ILE A 179 0.72 -5.54 1.81
C ILE A 179 0.40 -7.02 1.81
N TYR A 180 1.38 -7.88 2.05
CA TYR A 180 1.14 -9.32 2.10
C TYR A 180 0.31 -9.72 3.33
N ASP A 181 0.53 -9.08 4.48
CA ASP A 181 -0.32 -9.25 5.67
C ASP A 181 -1.78 -8.85 5.37
N PHE A 182 -2.01 -7.69 4.73
CA PHE A 182 -3.36 -7.29 4.30
C PHE A 182 -3.98 -8.34 3.38
N HIS A 183 -3.24 -8.80 2.37
CA HIS A 183 -3.74 -9.79 1.43
C HIS A 183 -4.15 -11.09 2.14
N LEU A 184 -3.34 -11.60 3.07
CA LEU A 184 -3.68 -12.80 3.84
C LEU A 184 -4.91 -12.57 4.74
N GLN A 185 -5.03 -11.41 5.37
CA GLN A 185 -6.21 -11.10 6.17
C GLN A 185 -7.48 -11.08 5.31
N PHE A 186 -7.43 -10.51 4.10
CA PHE A 186 -8.57 -10.49 3.19
C PHE A 186 -8.93 -11.91 2.72
N VAL A 187 -7.95 -12.71 2.34
CA VAL A 187 -8.17 -14.12 1.98
C VAL A 187 -8.78 -14.90 3.14
N SER A 188 -8.34 -14.65 4.38
CA SER A 188 -8.89 -15.31 5.56
C SER A 188 -10.38 -15.01 5.80
N ARG A 189 -10.90 -13.97 5.17
CA ARG A 189 -12.33 -13.57 5.20
C ARG A 189 -13.11 -14.05 3.97
N GLY A 190 -12.51 -14.90 3.13
CA GLY A 190 -13.14 -15.37 1.89
C GLY A 190 -13.14 -14.32 0.77
N LEU A 191 -12.38 -13.24 0.91
CA LEU A 191 -12.18 -12.28 -0.16
C LEU A 191 -11.04 -12.73 -1.07
N VAL A 192 -11.06 -12.26 -2.32
CA VAL A 192 -10.04 -12.57 -3.32
C VAL A 192 -9.34 -11.31 -3.78
N GLY A 193 -8.13 -11.46 -4.32
CA GLY A 193 -7.36 -10.33 -4.83
C GLY A 193 -5.99 -10.75 -5.34
N THR A 194 -5.16 -9.76 -5.64
CA THR A 194 -3.78 -9.98 -6.06
C THR A 194 -2.88 -8.86 -5.55
N VAL A 195 -1.66 -9.22 -5.15
CA VAL A 195 -0.61 -8.26 -4.78
C VAL A 195 0.12 -7.82 -6.05
N PHE A 196 0.39 -6.53 -6.16
CA PHE A 196 1.05 -5.93 -7.32
C PHE A 196 1.80 -4.64 -6.97
N ALA A 197 2.69 -4.21 -7.88
CA ALA A 197 3.41 -2.94 -7.81
C ALA A 197 3.13 -2.05 -9.05
N GLY A 198 2.11 -2.38 -9.82
CA GLY A 198 1.85 -1.82 -11.14
C GLY A 198 0.84 -0.66 -11.18
N PHE A 199 0.89 0.30 -10.25
CA PHE A 199 0.15 1.55 -10.41
C PHE A 199 0.76 2.39 -11.53
N ILE A 200 -0.09 3.19 -12.20
CA ILE A 200 0.37 4.21 -13.13
C ILE A 200 0.81 5.43 -12.32
N PRO A 201 2.11 5.73 -12.24
CA PRO A 201 2.62 6.73 -11.29
C PRO A 201 2.01 8.12 -11.46
N ALA A 202 1.68 8.52 -12.70
CA ALA A 202 1.12 9.83 -12.98
C ALA A 202 -0.29 10.00 -12.39
N ALA A 203 -1.19 9.02 -12.59
CA ALA A 203 -2.55 9.06 -12.06
C ALA A 203 -2.56 9.00 -10.53
N VAL A 204 -1.74 8.12 -9.94
CA VAL A 204 -1.64 7.99 -8.48
C VAL A 204 -1.01 9.25 -7.86
N ARG A 205 -0.02 9.87 -8.51
CA ARG A 205 0.58 11.13 -8.05
C ARG A 205 -0.43 12.26 -7.97
N GLU A 206 -1.26 12.43 -8.99
CA GLU A 206 -2.30 13.45 -9.02
C GLU A 206 -3.25 13.29 -7.82
N ILE A 207 -3.74 12.08 -7.61
CA ILE A 207 -4.69 11.73 -6.56
C ILE A 207 -4.07 11.88 -5.16
N LEU A 208 -2.90 11.31 -4.94
CA LEU A 208 -2.23 11.33 -3.64
C LEU A 208 -1.44 12.63 -3.41
N LYS A 209 -1.52 13.60 -4.33
CA LYS A 209 -0.76 14.86 -4.28
C LYS A 209 0.72 14.60 -4.00
N SER A 210 1.29 13.59 -4.68
CA SER A 210 2.69 13.18 -4.53
C SER A 210 3.57 13.92 -5.54
N ASP A 211 4.77 14.33 -5.12
CA ASP A 211 5.78 14.89 -6.02
C ASP A 211 6.43 13.84 -6.93
N GLY A 212 6.19 12.56 -6.65
CA GLY A 212 6.71 11.42 -7.41
C GLY A 212 8.20 11.14 -7.23
N ALA A 213 8.85 11.82 -6.31
CA ALA A 213 10.26 11.65 -5.97
C ALA A 213 10.42 11.31 -4.48
N SER A 214 10.00 12.20 -3.60
CA SER A 214 10.16 12.01 -2.16
C SER A 214 9.11 11.06 -1.54
N ARG A 215 7.99 10.87 -2.21
CA ARG A 215 6.90 10.02 -1.73
C ARG A 215 6.43 9.10 -2.85
N GLN A 216 6.53 7.81 -2.62
CA GLN A 216 6.22 6.82 -3.64
C GLN A 216 5.32 5.71 -3.10
N GLN A 217 4.28 5.40 -3.88
CA GLN A 217 3.54 4.17 -3.71
C GLN A 217 4.43 2.99 -4.13
N MET A 218 4.58 2.02 -3.21
CA MET A 218 5.51 0.89 -3.39
C MET A 218 4.78 -0.36 -3.86
N PHE A 219 3.75 -0.78 -3.14
CA PHE A 219 2.98 -1.98 -3.41
C PHE A 219 1.51 -1.74 -3.16
N ALA A 220 0.68 -2.59 -3.77
CA ALA A 220 -0.75 -2.60 -3.55
C ALA A 220 -1.32 -4.02 -3.58
N THR A 221 -2.53 -4.18 -3.07
CA THR A 221 -3.35 -5.37 -3.24
C THR A 221 -4.77 -4.98 -3.62
N THR A 222 -5.33 -5.69 -4.57
CA THR A 222 -6.77 -5.63 -4.81
C THR A 222 -7.51 -6.45 -3.77
N VAL A 223 -8.77 -6.13 -3.54
CA VAL A 223 -9.68 -6.90 -2.69
C VAL A 223 -11.09 -6.83 -3.23
N GLY A 224 -11.78 -7.96 -3.28
CA GLY A 224 -13.16 -8.06 -3.75
C GLY A 224 -13.81 -9.38 -3.35
N LEU A 225 -15.11 -9.49 -3.54
CA LEU A 225 -15.79 -10.77 -3.46
C LEU A 225 -15.38 -11.64 -4.66
N PRO A 226 -15.28 -12.97 -4.49
CA PRO A 226 -15.05 -13.86 -5.62
C PRO A 226 -16.19 -13.73 -6.64
N ALA A 227 -15.87 -13.91 -7.92
CA ALA A 227 -16.90 -14.01 -8.94
C ALA A 227 -17.75 -15.27 -8.67
N ASP A 228 -19.06 -15.12 -8.78
CA ASP A 228 -19.96 -16.28 -8.78
C ASP A 228 -19.69 -17.09 -10.05
N TYR A 229 -19.38 -18.37 -9.90
CA TYR A 229 -19.23 -19.32 -11.02
C TYR A 229 -20.56 -19.97 -11.37
#